data_1bd14510e994c8341c8fccf3d11b5d2e
#
_entry.id   1bd14510e994c8341c8fccf3d11b5d2e
#
_cell.length_a   1.000
_cell.length_b   1.000
_cell.length_c   1.000
_cell.angle_alpha   90.00
_cell.angle_beta   90.00
_cell.angle_gamma   90.00
#
_symmetry.space_group_name_H-M   'P 1'
#
loop_
_entity.id
_entity.type
_entity.pdbx_description
1 polymer ?
#
loop_
_entity_poly.entity_id
_entity_poly.type
_entity_poly.pdbx_seq_one_letter_code
_entity_poly.pdbx_strand_id
1 'polypeptide(L)'
;MNRRLSNVYQAALKAYDSVNKATMSGRDVEAEVLTKAALKLKACQDTWAENGQSTNLEAALKYNQRIWSIFQAEIEKPGNPLPGALKADLLKLSIYVDKRTLETLAYPAPEKLTILININHNIAAGLRMRTSAASPTSAAA
;
A
#
# COMPACT_ATOMS: atom_id res chain seq x y z
N MET A 1 -8.28 4.71 17.24
CA MET A 1 -8.17 3.82 16.16
C MET A 1 -7.13 4.21 15.20
N ASN A 2 -7.22 5.35 14.65
CA ASN A 2 -6.23 5.76 13.68
C ASN A 2 -4.84 5.78 14.26
N ARG A 3 -4.75 6.18 15.51
CA ARG A 3 -3.47 6.21 16.16
C ARG A 3 -2.87 4.81 16.26
N ARG A 4 -3.70 3.82 16.53
CA ARG A 4 -3.24 2.46 16.65
C ARG A 4 -2.69 1.95 15.32
N LEU A 5 -3.38 2.18 14.23
CA LEU A 5 -2.92 1.77 12.91
C LEU A 5 -1.61 2.46 12.57
N SER A 6 -1.54 3.75 12.89
CA SER A 6 -0.36 4.52 12.62
C SER A 6 0.83 3.99 13.41
N ASN A 7 0.61 3.66 14.68
CA ASN A 7 1.66 3.13 15.53
C ASN A 7 2.14 1.76 15.05
N VAL A 8 1.20 0.93 14.62
CA VAL A 8 1.56 -0.39 14.11
C VAL A 8 2.42 -0.25 12.86
N TYR A 9 2.02 0.65 11.97
CA TYR A 9 2.77 0.85 10.74
C TYR A 9 4.16 1.40 11.05
N GLN A 10 4.23 2.39 11.93
CA GLN A 10 5.51 2.99 12.30
C GLN A 10 6.42 1.98 12.98
N ALA A 11 5.87 1.16 13.84
CA ALA A 11 6.65 0.14 14.53
C ALA A 11 7.20 -0.87 13.53
N ALA A 12 6.40 -1.24 12.55
CA ALA A 12 6.82 -2.17 11.52
C ALA A 12 7.96 -1.57 10.70
N LEU A 13 7.84 -0.30 10.34
CA LEU A 13 8.88 0.37 9.59
C LEU A 13 10.17 0.46 10.37
N LYS A 14 10.07 0.77 11.66
CA LYS A 14 11.25 0.84 12.49
C LYS A 14 11.94 -0.49 12.64
N ALA A 15 11.17 -1.53 12.86
CA ALA A 15 11.72 -2.87 13.00
C ALA A 15 12.43 -3.25 11.71
N TYR A 16 11.82 -2.93 10.59
CA TYR A 16 12.42 -3.25 9.32
C TYR A 16 13.66 -2.41 9.05
N ASP A 17 13.65 -1.16 9.45
CA ASP A 17 14.82 -0.33 9.26
C ASP A 17 16.02 -0.92 9.95
N SER A 18 15.84 -1.44 11.14
CA SER A 18 16.91 -2.07 11.87
C SER A 18 17.45 -3.28 11.14
N VAL A 19 16.54 -4.08 10.63
CA VAL A 19 16.91 -5.29 9.91
C VAL A 19 17.43 -4.97 8.54
N ASN A 20 16.80 -4.03 7.89
CA ASN A 20 17.12 -3.68 6.55
C ASN A 20 18.47 -3.11 6.37
N LYS A 21 18.95 -2.40 7.28
CA LYS A 21 20.30 -1.93 7.19
C LYS A 21 21.22 -3.10 7.03
N ALA A 22 20.74 -4.26 7.39
CA ALA A 22 21.53 -5.46 7.28
C ALA A 22 21.10 -6.37 6.17
N THR A 23 19.83 -6.61 6.00
CA THR A 23 19.41 -7.69 5.12
C THR A 23 18.25 -7.44 4.20
N MET A 24 17.34 -6.55 4.55
CA MET A 24 16.11 -6.38 3.76
C MET A 24 15.90 -4.95 3.35
N SER A 25 15.11 -4.77 2.34
CA SER A 25 14.79 -3.45 1.84
C SER A 25 13.47 -2.95 2.43
N GLY A 26 13.35 -1.66 2.60
CA GLY A 26 12.08 -1.07 3.03
C GLY A 26 10.95 -1.34 2.06
N ARG A 27 11.28 -1.73 0.83
CA ARG A 27 10.29 -2.08 -0.18
C ARG A 27 9.47 -3.28 0.23
N ASP A 28 10.07 -4.22 0.95
CA ASP A 28 9.35 -5.39 1.40
C ASP A 28 8.27 -5.02 2.40
N VAL A 29 8.53 -4.04 3.24
CA VAL A 29 7.54 -3.57 4.21
C VAL A 29 6.40 -2.89 3.46
N GLU A 30 6.76 -2.05 2.50
CA GLU A 30 5.76 -1.34 1.72
C GLU A 30 4.87 -2.33 0.96
N ALA A 31 5.49 -3.36 0.37
CA ALA A 31 4.73 -4.37 -0.34
C ALA A 31 3.80 -5.13 0.59
N GLU A 32 4.27 -5.43 1.78
CA GLU A 32 3.49 -6.15 2.76
C GLU A 32 2.24 -5.37 3.17
N VAL A 33 2.39 -4.10 3.49
CA VAL A 33 1.24 -3.30 3.90
C VAL A 33 0.26 -3.06 2.76
N LEU A 34 0.76 -2.90 1.55
CA LEU A 34 -0.12 -2.76 0.39
C LEU A 34 -0.93 -4.02 0.17
N THR A 35 -0.29 -5.18 0.32
CA THR A 35 -0.98 -6.45 0.19
C THR A 35 -2.04 -6.60 1.28
N LYS A 36 -1.70 -6.21 2.49
CA LYS A 36 -2.64 -6.30 3.60
C LYS A 36 -3.86 -5.41 3.34
N ALA A 37 -3.62 -4.21 2.82
CA ALA A 37 -4.72 -3.31 2.49
C ALA A 37 -5.62 -3.91 1.41
N ALA A 38 -5.01 -4.55 0.41
CA ALA A 38 -5.77 -5.20 -0.65
C ALA A 38 -6.63 -6.33 -0.10
N LEU A 39 -6.11 -7.09 0.85
CA LEU A 39 -6.87 -8.19 1.44
C LEU A 39 -8.06 -7.68 2.23
N LYS A 40 -7.91 -6.55 2.91
CA LYS A 40 -9.02 -5.95 3.64
C LYS A 40 -10.13 -5.49 2.69
N LEU A 41 -9.74 -4.90 1.58
CA LEU A 41 -10.71 -4.46 0.58
C LEU A 41 -11.38 -5.67 -0.07
N LYS A 42 -10.63 -6.72 -0.34
CA LYS A 42 -11.17 -7.92 -0.93
C LYS A 42 -12.17 -8.59 -0.01
N ALA A 43 -11.89 -8.60 1.28
CA ALA A 43 -12.81 -9.17 2.26
C ALA A 43 -14.15 -8.43 2.24
N CYS A 44 -14.10 -7.09 2.11
CA CYS A 44 -15.33 -6.31 2.00
C CYS A 44 -16.09 -6.64 0.74
N GLN A 45 -15.36 -6.80 -0.36
CA GLN A 45 -15.97 -7.11 -1.64
C GLN A 45 -16.65 -8.48 -1.60
N ASP A 46 -15.98 -9.45 -1.02
CA ASP A 46 -16.48 -10.81 -0.96
C ASP A 46 -17.69 -10.98 -0.06
N THR A 47 -17.83 -10.14 0.95
CA THR A 47 -18.93 -10.25 1.90
C THR A 47 -19.94 -9.13 1.74
N TRP A 48 -19.95 -8.49 0.59
CA TRP A 48 -20.76 -7.30 0.37
C TRP A 48 -22.24 -7.51 0.64
N ALA A 49 -22.78 -8.57 0.09
CA ALA A 49 -24.19 -8.85 0.23
C ALA A 49 -24.62 -9.15 1.65
N GLU A 50 -23.68 -9.70 2.42
CA GLU A 50 -23.99 -10.11 3.78
C GLU A 50 -23.87 -8.97 4.77
N ASN A 51 -22.84 -8.19 4.65
CA ASN A 51 -22.54 -7.16 5.62
C ASN A 51 -22.98 -5.77 5.20
N GLY A 52 -23.41 -5.64 3.98
CA GLY A 52 -23.69 -4.32 3.48
C GLY A 52 -22.36 -3.60 3.49
N GLN A 53 -22.41 -2.37 3.26
CA GLN A 53 -21.20 -1.63 3.13
C GLN A 53 -20.89 -0.80 4.33
N SER A 54 -21.22 -1.22 5.43
CA SER A 54 -21.14 -0.38 6.54
C SER A 54 -19.77 -0.04 7.02
N THR A 55 -19.55 -0.30 8.28
CA THR A 55 -18.36 0.10 8.99
C THR A 55 -17.11 -0.55 8.44
N ASN A 56 -17.24 -1.80 8.01
CA ASN A 56 -16.06 -2.53 7.50
C ASN A 56 -15.53 -1.90 6.22
N LEU A 57 -16.41 -1.45 5.35
CA LEU A 57 -15.99 -0.83 4.11
C LEU A 57 -15.27 0.47 4.39
N GLU A 58 -15.84 1.30 5.24
CA GLU A 58 -15.22 2.56 5.58
C GLU A 58 -13.85 2.35 6.19
N ALA A 59 -13.75 1.39 7.10
CA ALA A 59 -12.48 1.08 7.76
C ALA A 59 -11.44 0.61 6.75
N ALA A 60 -11.84 -0.26 5.83
CA ALA A 60 -10.91 -0.78 4.83
C ALA A 60 -10.44 0.31 3.87
N LEU A 61 -11.35 1.16 3.43
CA LEU A 61 -11.00 2.26 2.54
C LEU A 61 -10.08 3.26 3.21
N LYS A 62 -10.36 3.58 4.47
CA LYS A 62 -9.52 4.52 5.21
C LYS A 62 -8.15 3.94 5.52
N TYR A 63 -8.10 2.65 5.77
CA TYR A 63 -6.82 1.98 5.98
C TYR A 63 -5.98 2.09 4.71
N ASN A 64 -6.58 1.81 3.58
CA ASN A 64 -5.88 1.89 2.31
C ASN A 64 -5.42 3.32 2.03
N GLN A 65 -6.27 4.29 2.29
CA GLN A 65 -5.96 5.70 2.08
C GLN A 65 -4.76 6.11 2.92
N ARG A 66 -4.73 5.66 4.17
CA ARG A 66 -3.64 5.98 5.07
C ARG A 66 -2.33 5.38 4.60
N ILE A 67 -2.37 4.13 4.15
CA ILE A 67 -1.17 3.47 3.64
C ILE A 67 -0.64 4.24 2.43
N TRP A 68 -1.52 4.65 1.54
CA TRP A 68 -1.09 5.39 0.36
C TRP A 68 -0.56 6.77 0.72
N SER A 69 -1.09 7.41 1.73
CA SER A 69 -0.59 8.71 2.19
C SER A 69 0.83 8.57 2.74
N ILE A 70 1.07 7.53 3.51
CA ILE A 70 2.39 7.30 4.07
C ILE A 70 3.38 6.93 2.96
N PHE A 71 2.93 6.11 2.02
CA PHE A 71 3.74 5.71 0.88
C PHE A 71 4.13 6.94 0.04
N GLN A 72 3.16 7.82 -0.19
CA GLN A 72 3.40 9.05 -0.93
C GLN A 72 4.45 9.92 -0.24
N ALA A 73 4.32 10.07 1.07
CA ALA A 73 5.28 10.86 1.82
C ALA A 73 6.69 10.27 1.71
N GLU A 74 6.77 8.95 1.71
CA GLU A 74 8.05 8.28 1.60
C GLU A 74 8.67 8.51 0.22
N ILE A 75 7.86 8.42 -0.82
CA ILE A 75 8.33 8.64 -2.18
C ILE A 75 8.85 10.04 -2.38
N GLU A 76 8.24 11.01 -1.71
CA GLU A 76 8.60 12.41 -1.86
C GLU A 76 9.85 12.82 -1.09
N LYS A 77 10.36 11.96 -0.26
CA LYS A 77 11.57 12.30 0.49
C LYS A 77 12.76 12.46 -0.43
N PRO A 78 13.60 13.46 -0.20
CA PRO A 78 14.73 13.72 -1.07
C PRO A 78 15.68 12.55 -1.25
N GLY A 79 15.84 11.73 -0.29
CA GLY A 79 16.76 10.60 -0.37
C GLY A 79 16.16 9.32 -0.93
N ASN A 80 14.90 9.36 -1.35
CA ASN A 80 14.26 8.15 -1.83
C ASN A 80 14.95 7.65 -3.10
N PRO A 81 15.37 6.39 -3.14
CA PRO A 81 16.18 5.85 -4.25
C PRO A 81 15.44 5.47 -5.51
N LEU A 82 14.13 5.59 -5.55
CA LEU A 82 13.40 5.20 -6.75
C LEU A 82 13.71 6.15 -7.90
N PRO A 83 13.74 5.63 -9.13
CA PRO A 83 13.93 6.49 -10.30
C PRO A 83 12.86 7.56 -10.40
N GLY A 84 13.23 8.72 -10.90
CA GLY A 84 12.32 9.86 -10.99
C GLY A 84 11.03 9.56 -11.76
N ALA A 85 11.16 8.85 -12.87
CA ALA A 85 9.99 8.52 -13.67
C ALA A 85 9.01 7.63 -12.89
N LEU A 86 9.55 6.69 -12.13
CA LEU A 86 8.72 5.81 -11.34
C LEU A 86 8.07 6.58 -10.20
N LYS A 87 8.80 7.49 -9.57
CA LYS A 87 8.22 8.33 -8.52
C LYS A 87 7.04 9.13 -9.05
N ALA A 88 7.19 9.71 -10.24
CA ALA A 88 6.13 10.51 -10.84
C ALA A 88 4.89 9.66 -11.09
N ASP A 89 5.09 8.45 -11.59
CA ASP A 89 3.99 7.56 -11.87
C ASP A 89 3.28 7.12 -10.60
N LEU A 90 4.05 6.84 -9.55
CA LEU A 90 3.46 6.44 -8.28
C LEU A 90 2.68 7.58 -7.63
N LEU A 91 3.16 8.82 -7.79
CA LEU A 91 2.44 9.97 -7.26
C LEU A 91 1.13 10.19 -8.00
N LYS A 92 1.14 10.01 -9.32
CA LYS A 92 -0.10 10.10 -10.09
C LYS A 92 -1.08 9.03 -9.67
N LEU A 93 -0.57 7.84 -9.42
CA LEU A 93 -1.39 6.73 -8.99
C LEU A 93 -1.99 7.01 -7.62
N SER A 94 -1.23 7.64 -6.74
CA SER A 94 -1.74 7.95 -5.40
C SER A 94 -2.88 8.97 -5.47
N ILE A 95 -2.82 9.90 -6.40
CA ILE A 95 -3.91 10.84 -6.59
C ILE A 95 -5.16 10.10 -7.07
N TYR A 96 -4.99 9.15 -7.97
CA TYR A 96 -6.10 8.35 -8.46
C TYR A 96 -6.71 7.52 -7.33
N VAL A 97 -5.88 6.93 -6.49
CA VAL A 97 -6.34 6.14 -5.35
C VAL A 97 -7.18 7.00 -4.42
N ASP A 98 -6.75 8.22 -4.15
CA ASP A 98 -7.50 9.13 -3.31
C ASP A 98 -8.87 9.44 -3.90
N LYS A 99 -8.90 9.77 -5.18
CA LYS A 99 -10.17 10.09 -5.84
C LYS A 99 -11.11 8.90 -5.83
N ARG A 100 -10.59 7.72 -6.12
CA ARG A 100 -11.42 6.53 -6.16
C ARG A 100 -11.93 6.17 -4.78
N THR A 101 -11.12 6.41 -3.76
CA THR A 101 -11.52 6.16 -2.38
C THR A 101 -12.68 7.07 -1.99
N LEU A 102 -12.57 8.36 -2.28
CA LEU A 102 -13.64 9.30 -1.95
C LEU A 102 -14.92 8.97 -2.72
N GLU A 103 -14.76 8.62 -3.98
CA GLU A 103 -15.88 8.25 -4.82
C GLU A 103 -16.60 7.02 -4.28
N THR A 104 -15.84 6.05 -3.82
CA THR A 104 -16.40 4.82 -3.29
C THR A 104 -17.07 5.05 -1.94
N LEU A 105 -16.51 5.93 -1.14
CA LEU A 105 -17.14 6.29 0.13
C LEU A 105 -18.47 7.00 -0.10
N ALA A 106 -18.53 7.83 -1.13
CA ALA A 106 -19.76 8.57 -1.44
C ALA A 106 -20.83 7.69 -2.08
N TYR A 107 -20.41 6.81 -2.96
CA TYR A 107 -21.35 5.94 -3.70
C TYR A 107 -20.82 4.52 -3.71
N PRO A 108 -21.00 3.79 -2.62
CA PRO A 108 -20.43 2.45 -2.47
C PRO A 108 -20.96 1.43 -3.47
N ALA A 109 -20.05 0.65 -4.01
CA ALA A 109 -20.40 -0.49 -4.86
C ALA A 109 -19.23 -1.45 -4.85
N PRO A 110 -19.46 -2.75 -4.80
CA PRO A 110 -18.35 -3.71 -4.67
C PRO A 110 -17.39 -3.68 -5.84
N GLU A 111 -17.89 -3.47 -7.02
CA GLU A 111 -17.02 -3.45 -8.20
C GLU A 111 -16.04 -2.27 -8.18
N LYS A 112 -16.32 -1.25 -7.41
CA LYS A 112 -15.41 -0.12 -7.32
C LYS A 112 -14.14 -0.45 -6.55
N LEU A 113 -14.16 -1.53 -5.80
CA LEU A 113 -13.00 -1.95 -5.05
C LEU A 113 -11.98 -2.70 -5.90
N THR A 114 -12.42 -3.27 -7.01
CA THR A 114 -11.55 -4.10 -7.83
C THR A 114 -10.29 -3.37 -8.28
N ILE A 115 -10.43 -2.14 -8.73
CA ILE A 115 -9.27 -1.40 -9.24
C ILE A 115 -8.29 -1.09 -8.09
N LEU A 116 -8.81 -0.76 -6.91
CA LEU A 116 -7.95 -0.49 -5.76
C LEU A 116 -7.19 -1.74 -5.34
N ILE A 117 -7.87 -2.86 -5.32
CA ILE A 117 -7.26 -4.14 -4.98
C ILE A 117 -6.14 -4.46 -5.97
N ASN A 118 -6.43 -4.32 -7.24
CA ASN A 118 -5.46 -4.63 -8.29
C ASN A 118 -4.26 -3.71 -8.27
N ILE A 119 -4.48 -2.44 -8.04
CA ILE A 119 -3.39 -1.48 -7.93
C ILE A 119 -2.45 -1.89 -6.79
N ASN A 120 -3.01 -2.18 -5.63
CA ASN A 120 -2.21 -2.55 -4.49
C ASN A 120 -1.38 -3.80 -4.76
N HIS A 121 -2.00 -4.82 -5.34
CA HIS A 121 -1.28 -6.06 -5.63
C HIS A 121 -0.19 -5.84 -6.67
N ASN A 122 -0.48 -5.06 -7.70
CA ASN A 122 0.50 -4.83 -8.76
C ASN A 122 1.69 -4.02 -8.26
N ILE A 123 1.43 -3.01 -7.45
CA ILE A 123 2.52 -2.22 -6.90
C ILE A 123 3.34 -3.06 -5.92
N ALA A 124 2.67 -3.85 -5.09
CA ALA A 124 3.38 -4.72 -4.16
C ALA A 124 4.27 -5.70 -4.91
N ALA A 125 3.76 -6.28 -5.97
CA ALA A 125 4.54 -7.23 -6.77
C ALA A 125 5.75 -6.52 -7.39
N GLY A 126 5.55 -5.31 -7.90
CA GLY A 126 6.65 -4.55 -8.48
C GLY A 126 7.73 -4.20 -7.46
N LEU A 127 7.32 -3.85 -6.26
CA LEU A 127 8.28 -3.52 -5.20
C LEU A 127 9.09 -4.75 -4.81
N ARG A 128 8.43 -5.90 -4.74
CA ARG A 128 9.13 -7.14 -4.41
C ARG A 128 10.11 -7.54 -5.50
N MET A 129 9.75 -7.31 -6.73
CA MET A 129 10.64 -7.64 -7.85
C MET A 129 11.87 -6.75 -7.82
N ARG A 130 11.70 -5.47 -7.53
CA ARG A 130 12.84 -4.57 -7.48
C ARG A 130 13.78 -4.97 -6.34
N THR A 131 13.22 -5.38 -5.23
CA THR A 131 14.00 -5.83 -4.09
C THR A 131 14.79 -7.07 -4.48
N SER A 132 14.14 -8.00 -5.14
CA SER A 132 14.78 -9.20 -5.58
C SER A 132 15.87 -8.92 -6.59
N ALA A 133 15.63 -8.03 -7.50
CA ALA A 133 16.59 -7.69 -8.51
C ALA A 133 17.81 -7.01 -7.91
N ALA A 134 17.61 -6.26 -6.87
CA ALA A 134 18.71 -5.58 -6.24
C ALA A 134 19.51 -6.53 -5.38
N SER A 135 18.82 -7.44 -4.76
CA SER A 135 19.44 -8.33 -3.85
C SER A 135 20.45 -9.22 -4.46
N PRO A 136 20.21 -9.84 -5.36
CA PRO A 136 21.02 -10.78 -5.82
C PRO A 136 22.20 -10.48 -6.36
N THR A 137 22.16 -9.74 -6.63
CA THR A 137 23.10 -9.57 -7.10
C THR A 137 23.94 -9.82 -6.47
N SER A 138 23.56 -9.62 -5.70
CA SER A 138 24.33 -9.82 -4.99
C SER A 138 24.81 -10.88 -5.43
N ALA A 139 24.25 -11.36 -5.54
CA ALA A 139 24.62 -12.40 -5.78
C ALA A 139 25.31 -12.46 -6.83
N ALA A 140 25.18 -12.11 -7.31
CA ALA A 140 25.64 -12.31 -8.23
C ALA A 140 26.52 -12.58 -8.41
N ALA A 141 26.46 -12.57 -8.01
CA ALA A 141 27.21 -12.89 -8.15
C ALA A 141 27.73 -13.44 -8.71
#